data_e2ea5dc2ec134b59756e0d0a1735e0f4
#
_entry.id   e2ea5dc2ec134b59756e0d0a1735e0f4
#
_cell.length_a   1.000
_cell.length_b   1.000
_cell.length_c   1.000
_cell.angle_alpha   90.00
_cell.angle_beta   90.00
_cell.angle_gamma   90.00
#
_symmetry.space_group_name_H-M   'P 1'
#
loop_
_entity.id
_entity.type
_entity.pdbx_description
1 polymer ?
#
loop_
_entity_poly.entity_id
_entity_poly.type
_entity_poly.pdbx_seq_one_letter_code
_entity_poly.pdbx_strand_id
1 'polypeptide(L)'
;MIRAVTDSRPTYGYRRVTQLLNLEIEKQGKMRVTHKRIYRIMKGEKLLLQRHTGKAVRTHDGKVITLYSDTRWCSDAFSIQCWNAERVHVAFSLDTCDREVIRYVASTIGVDGSMVRDLMVESVETRFAGAAKAPVRVQWLSDNGPGYIARATVELARTLNLEPCTTPSYSPESNGMAEAFVKTFKRDYVWSADLSNARAVMEQLPRWFEDYNEVAPHKGLKMLSPRQFRRQQQNQKLTG
;
A
#
# COMPACT_ATOMS: atom_id res chain seq x y z
N MET A 1 -12.98 13.06 -20.15
CA MET A 1 -12.92 12.16 -18.98
C MET A 1 -11.75 11.18 -19.04
N ILE A 2 -11.64 10.28 -20.05
CA ILE A 2 -10.50 9.30 -20.13
C ILE A 2 -9.17 10.04 -20.08
N ARG A 3 -8.96 11.04 -20.92
CA ARG A 3 -7.72 11.83 -20.99
C ARG A 3 -7.39 12.49 -19.63
N ALA A 4 -8.37 13.09 -18.97
CA ALA A 4 -8.16 13.67 -17.64
C ALA A 4 -7.69 12.66 -16.60
N VAL A 5 -8.20 11.42 -16.64
CA VAL A 5 -7.71 10.34 -15.75
C VAL A 5 -6.30 9.89 -16.13
N THR A 6 -5.99 9.76 -17.43
CA THR A 6 -4.65 9.35 -17.86
C THR A 6 -3.59 10.43 -17.59
N ASP A 7 -3.95 11.71 -17.70
CA ASP A 7 -3.05 12.83 -17.42
C ASP A 7 -2.73 12.92 -15.92
N SER A 8 -3.76 12.73 -15.07
CA SER A 8 -3.57 12.72 -13.60
C SER A 8 -2.96 11.41 -13.07
N ARG A 9 -3.00 10.31 -13.84
CA ARG A 9 -2.55 8.97 -13.48
C ARG A 9 -1.82 8.29 -14.64
N PRO A 10 -0.65 8.81 -15.03
CA PRO A 10 0.06 8.33 -16.24
C PRO A 10 0.51 6.87 -16.17
N THR A 11 0.57 6.28 -15.00
CA THR A 11 0.95 4.88 -14.78
C THR A 11 -0.23 3.90 -14.81
N TYR A 12 -1.47 4.41 -14.97
CA TYR A 12 -2.66 3.56 -14.91
C TYR A 12 -2.97 2.93 -16.28
N GLY A 13 -2.97 1.60 -16.33
CA GLY A 13 -3.49 0.86 -17.49
C GLY A 13 -5.03 0.95 -17.58
N TYR A 14 -5.57 0.61 -18.76
CA TYR A 14 -6.99 0.74 -19.09
C TYR A 14 -7.98 0.16 -18.05
N ARG A 15 -7.61 -0.90 -17.32
CA ARG A 15 -8.49 -1.49 -16.29
C ARG A 15 -8.65 -0.57 -15.08
N ARG A 16 -7.55 0.04 -14.60
CA ARG A 16 -7.58 1.01 -13.49
C ARG A 16 -8.29 2.30 -13.92
N VAL A 17 -8.04 2.77 -15.14
CA VAL A 17 -8.74 3.89 -15.74
C VAL A 17 -10.25 3.61 -15.83
N THR A 18 -10.66 2.42 -16.27
CA THR A 18 -12.08 2.04 -16.31
C THR A 18 -12.74 2.11 -14.95
N GLN A 19 -12.07 1.64 -13.91
CA GLN A 19 -12.64 1.65 -12.56
C GLN A 19 -12.86 3.06 -12.05
N LEU A 20 -11.87 3.95 -12.19
CA LEU A 20 -12.00 5.35 -11.78
C LEU A 20 -13.12 6.07 -12.54
N LEU A 21 -13.20 5.83 -13.86
CA LEU A 21 -14.28 6.40 -14.68
C LEU A 21 -15.65 5.89 -14.24
N ASN A 22 -15.77 4.61 -13.92
CA ASN A 22 -17.04 4.05 -13.48
C ASN A 22 -17.47 4.62 -12.12
N LEU A 23 -16.55 4.85 -11.20
CA LEU A 23 -16.88 5.52 -9.93
C LEU A 23 -17.45 6.92 -10.16
N GLU A 24 -16.90 7.66 -11.12
CA GLU A 24 -17.39 9.00 -11.44
C GLU A 24 -18.71 8.97 -12.23
N ILE A 25 -18.87 8.03 -13.15
CA ILE A 25 -20.09 7.82 -13.93
C ILE A 25 -21.26 7.42 -13.02
N GLU A 26 -21.01 6.55 -12.02
CA GLU A 26 -22.02 6.11 -11.05
C GLU A 26 -22.50 7.27 -10.16
N LYS A 27 -21.59 8.16 -9.71
CA LYS A 27 -21.98 9.38 -8.98
C LYS A 27 -22.95 10.27 -9.79
N GLN A 28 -22.86 10.21 -11.11
CA GLN A 28 -23.74 10.94 -12.03
C GLN A 28 -25.02 10.17 -12.37
N GLY A 29 -25.27 9.02 -11.75
CA GLY A 29 -26.44 8.17 -12.02
C GLY A 29 -26.43 7.49 -13.40
N LYS A 30 -25.27 7.43 -14.07
CA LYS A 30 -25.14 6.85 -15.41
C LYS A 30 -24.67 5.40 -15.35
N MET A 31 -24.94 4.65 -16.44
CA MET A 31 -24.55 3.24 -16.54
C MET A 31 -23.04 3.06 -16.69
N ARG A 32 -22.49 2.05 -16.03
CA ARG A 32 -21.07 1.66 -16.11
C ARG A 32 -20.65 1.33 -17.52
N VAL A 33 -19.41 1.66 -17.86
CA VAL A 33 -18.76 1.29 -19.10
C VAL A 33 -17.88 0.07 -18.94
N THR A 34 -17.81 -0.77 -19.99
CA THR A 34 -16.96 -1.96 -19.96
C THR A 34 -15.49 -1.62 -20.21
N HIS A 35 -14.59 -2.37 -19.63
CA HIS A 35 -13.15 -2.21 -19.85
C HIS A 35 -12.75 -2.46 -21.31
N LYS A 36 -13.51 -3.27 -22.07
CA LYS A 36 -13.29 -3.49 -23.51
C LYS A 36 -13.53 -2.21 -24.32
N ARG A 37 -14.56 -1.43 -23.95
CA ARG A 37 -14.85 -0.14 -24.61
C ARG A 37 -13.74 0.87 -24.30
N ILE A 38 -13.32 1.01 -23.04
CA ILE A 38 -12.24 1.91 -22.63
C ILE A 38 -10.92 1.51 -23.32
N TYR A 39 -10.59 0.21 -23.38
CA TYR A 39 -9.40 -0.26 -24.10
C TYR A 39 -9.38 0.18 -25.56
N ARG A 40 -10.52 0.05 -26.30
CA ARG A 40 -10.61 0.46 -27.70
C ARG A 40 -10.38 1.96 -27.89
N ILE A 41 -11.00 2.77 -27.01
CA ILE A 41 -10.83 4.22 -27.04
C ILE A 41 -9.37 4.59 -26.73
N MET A 42 -8.80 4.07 -25.65
CA MET A 42 -7.40 4.34 -25.27
C MET A 42 -6.41 3.88 -26.34
N LYS A 43 -6.72 2.79 -27.06
CA LYS A 43 -5.89 2.34 -28.18
C LYS A 43 -5.93 3.32 -29.34
N GLY A 44 -7.13 3.78 -29.75
CA GLY A 44 -7.29 4.77 -30.82
C GLY A 44 -6.62 6.10 -30.52
N GLU A 45 -6.71 6.55 -29.25
CA GLU A 45 -6.11 7.79 -28.76
C GLU A 45 -4.62 7.67 -28.38
N LYS A 46 -3.98 6.50 -28.59
CA LYS A 46 -2.56 6.23 -28.23
C LYS A 46 -2.26 6.44 -26.74
N LEU A 47 -3.23 6.19 -25.85
CA LEU A 47 -3.12 6.35 -24.40
C LEU A 47 -2.78 5.02 -23.68
N LEU A 48 -2.56 3.92 -24.40
CA LEU A 48 -2.16 2.67 -23.77
C LEU A 48 -0.69 2.71 -23.33
N LEU A 49 -0.45 2.18 -22.13
CA LEU A 49 0.92 1.98 -21.65
C LEU A 49 1.66 0.99 -22.57
N GLN A 50 2.96 1.21 -22.75
CA GLN A 50 3.83 0.25 -23.45
C GLN A 50 3.81 -1.10 -22.72
N ARG A 51 3.73 -2.19 -23.48
CA ARG A 51 3.81 -3.53 -22.90
C ARG A 51 5.23 -3.83 -22.44
N HIS A 52 5.40 -4.08 -21.15
CA HIS A 52 6.61 -4.75 -20.68
C HIS A 52 6.62 -6.20 -21.15
N THR A 53 7.57 -6.56 -22.02
CA THR A 53 7.75 -7.92 -22.56
C THR A 53 8.61 -8.82 -21.67
N GLY A 54 9.32 -8.25 -20.70
CA GLY A 54 10.13 -9.01 -19.72
C GLY A 54 9.24 -9.71 -18.70
N LYS A 55 9.15 -11.05 -18.78
CA LYS A 55 8.67 -11.87 -17.68
C LYS A 55 9.84 -12.09 -16.72
N ALA A 56 9.78 -11.53 -15.52
CA ALA A 56 10.64 -12.00 -14.44
C ALA A 56 10.36 -13.48 -14.21
N VAL A 57 11.40 -14.31 -14.22
CA VAL A 57 11.29 -15.72 -13.85
C VAL A 57 10.87 -15.75 -12.38
N ARG A 58 9.72 -16.35 -12.07
CA ARG A 58 9.29 -16.57 -10.70
C ARG A 58 10.09 -17.75 -10.17
N THR A 59 10.86 -17.51 -9.13
CA THR A 59 11.69 -18.54 -8.48
C THR A 59 10.95 -19.31 -7.39
N HIS A 60 9.78 -18.80 -6.93
CA HIS A 60 9.00 -19.42 -5.84
C HIS A 60 7.50 -19.37 -6.08
N ASP A 61 6.81 -20.45 -5.72
CA ASP A 61 5.35 -20.60 -5.79
C ASP A 61 4.65 -20.36 -4.44
N GLY A 62 5.40 -20.10 -3.36
CA GLY A 62 4.88 -19.86 -2.02
C GLY A 62 4.17 -18.52 -1.92
N LYS A 63 2.83 -18.51 -1.86
CA LYS A 63 2.01 -17.33 -1.63
C LYS A 63 1.20 -17.51 -0.35
N VAL A 64 1.55 -16.76 0.68
CA VAL A 64 0.71 -16.69 1.87
C VAL A 64 -0.47 -15.79 1.58
N ILE A 65 -1.68 -16.35 1.61
CA ILE A 65 -2.93 -15.61 1.43
C ILE A 65 -3.60 -15.51 2.78
N THR A 66 -3.77 -14.30 3.28
CA THR A 66 -4.60 -14.02 4.46
C THR A 66 -6.04 -13.81 4.01
N LEU A 67 -6.96 -14.58 4.62
CA LEU A 67 -8.39 -14.53 4.25
C LEU A 67 -9.13 -13.41 4.97
N TYR A 68 -8.63 -12.96 6.11
CA TYR A 68 -9.28 -11.97 6.95
C TYR A 68 -8.30 -10.82 7.25
N SER A 69 -8.84 -9.60 7.29
CA SER A 69 -8.12 -8.44 7.79
C SER A 69 -7.71 -8.64 9.25
N ASP A 70 -6.64 -8.00 9.64
CA ASP A 70 -6.08 -8.07 11.00
C ASP A 70 -5.55 -9.45 11.42
N THR A 71 -5.28 -10.33 10.44
CA THR A 71 -4.57 -11.60 10.67
C THR A 71 -3.06 -11.39 10.62
N ARG A 72 -2.59 -10.65 9.63
CA ARG A 72 -1.15 -10.34 9.44
C ARG A 72 -0.98 -8.96 8.85
N TRP A 73 -0.15 -8.19 9.50
CA TRP A 73 0.39 -6.94 8.96
C TRP A 73 1.84 -7.14 8.54
N CYS A 74 2.23 -6.60 7.41
CA CYS A 74 3.64 -6.52 7.04
C CYS A 74 4.15 -5.09 7.19
N SER A 75 5.39 -4.98 7.62
CA SER A 75 6.10 -3.71 7.77
C SER A 75 7.43 -3.78 7.05
N ASP A 76 7.79 -2.67 6.45
CA ASP A 76 9.06 -2.46 5.74
C ASP A 76 9.36 -0.97 5.69
N ALA A 77 10.53 -0.61 5.20
CA ALA A 77 10.93 0.77 5.02
C ALA A 77 11.50 1.00 3.61
N PHE A 78 11.29 2.20 3.10
CA PHE A 78 11.89 2.64 1.83
C PHE A 78 12.36 4.08 1.91
N SER A 79 13.22 4.48 0.98
CA SER A 79 13.69 5.85 0.88
C SER A 79 13.25 6.49 -0.43
N ILE A 80 12.98 7.79 -0.35
CA ILE A 80 12.74 8.68 -1.48
C ILE A 80 13.94 9.63 -1.56
N GLN A 81 14.66 9.61 -2.68
CA GLN A 81 15.77 10.51 -2.94
C GLN A 81 15.22 11.81 -3.53
N CYS A 82 15.56 12.95 -2.91
CA CYS A 82 15.22 14.28 -3.41
C CYS A 82 16.28 14.78 -4.43
N TRP A 83 15.90 15.76 -5.22
CA TRP A 83 16.80 16.35 -6.23
C TRP A 83 17.98 17.12 -5.61
N ASN A 84 17.79 17.66 -4.39
CA ASN A 84 18.84 18.33 -3.62
C ASN A 84 19.73 17.36 -2.81
N ALA A 85 19.68 16.05 -3.12
CA ALA A 85 20.40 14.97 -2.43
C ALA A 85 19.91 14.62 -1.01
N GLU A 86 18.94 15.32 -0.45
CA GLU A 86 18.26 14.87 0.77
C GLU A 86 17.53 13.56 0.57
N ARG A 87 17.25 12.85 1.66
CA ARG A 87 16.46 11.62 1.65
C ARG A 87 15.32 11.67 2.65
N VAL A 88 14.18 11.19 2.24
CA VAL A 88 13.06 10.90 3.15
C VAL A 88 12.96 9.40 3.28
N HIS A 89 13.09 8.91 4.51
CA HIS A 89 12.92 7.52 4.88
C HIS A 89 11.51 7.33 5.40
N VAL A 90 10.82 6.32 4.89
CA VAL A 90 9.42 6.05 5.23
C VAL A 90 9.32 4.60 5.68
N ALA A 91 8.89 4.36 6.93
CA ALA A 91 8.47 3.06 7.39
C ALA A 91 6.95 2.99 7.40
N PHE A 92 6.38 1.83 7.11
CA PHE A 92 4.93 1.65 6.99
C PHE A 92 4.49 0.30 7.54
N SER A 93 3.22 0.22 7.89
CA SER A 93 2.51 -1.02 8.19
C SER A 93 1.35 -1.21 7.23
N LEU A 94 1.18 -2.41 6.71
CA LEU A 94 0.19 -2.74 5.70
C LEU A 94 -0.49 -4.07 6.05
N ASP A 95 -1.81 -4.10 6.04
CA ASP A 95 -2.57 -5.34 6.18
C ASP A 95 -2.45 -6.20 4.91
N THR A 96 -2.07 -7.47 5.07
CA THR A 96 -1.81 -8.35 3.94
C THR A 96 -3.07 -8.87 3.25
N CYS A 97 -4.24 -8.76 3.88
CA CYS A 97 -5.53 -9.13 3.32
C CYS A 97 -6.14 -7.99 2.50
N ASP A 98 -6.43 -6.88 3.16
CA ASP A 98 -7.12 -5.73 2.54
C ASP A 98 -6.16 -4.72 1.89
N ARG A 99 -4.84 -4.87 2.11
CA ARG A 99 -3.77 -4.01 1.56
C ARG A 99 -3.86 -2.55 1.98
N GLU A 100 -4.61 -2.24 3.02
CA GLU A 100 -4.62 -0.91 3.60
C GLU A 100 -3.27 -0.61 4.25
N VAL A 101 -2.65 0.50 3.90
CA VAL A 101 -1.56 1.04 4.70
C VAL A 101 -2.19 1.62 5.95
N ILE A 102 -1.99 0.94 7.07
CA ILE A 102 -2.62 1.29 8.35
C ILE A 102 -2.01 2.58 8.88
N ARG A 103 -0.68 2.62 8.87
CA ARG A 103 0.09 3.79 9.30
C ARG A 103 1.43 3.86 8.57
N TYR A 104 2.02 5.03 8.55
CA TYR A 104 3.40 5.28 8.15
C TYR A 104 4.04 6.33 9.05
N VAL A 105 5.35 6.26 9.18
CA VAL A 105 6.20 7.28 9.82
C VAL A 105 7.30 7.68 8.85
N ALA A 106 7.71 8.94 8.87
CA ALA A 106 8.71 9.44 7.94
C ALA A 106 9.76 10.30 8.66
N SER A 107 11.02 10.20 8.22
CA SER A 107 12.16 10.92 8.79
C SER A 107 13.20 11.24 7.72
N THR A 108 13.98 12.30 7.94
CA THR A 108 15.14 12.63 7.13
C THR A 108 16.44 12.02 7.63
N ILE A 109 16.45 11.48 8.85
CA ILE A 109 17.65 10.92 9.49
C ILE A 109 17.82 9.42 9.19
N GLY A 110 16.71 8.70 9.05
CA GLY A 110 16.70 7.25 8.85
C GLY A 110 15.56 6.59 9.60
N VAL A 111 15.48 5.26 9.53
CA VAL A 111 14.51 4.46 10.30
C VAL A 111 15.28 3.72 11.38
N ASP A 112 15.00 4.05 12.62
CA ASP A 112 15.56 3.38 13.80
C ASP A 112 14.50 2.58 14.56
N GLY A 113 14.93 1.91 15.63
CA GLY A 113 14.02 1.10 16.46
C GLY A 113 12.95 1.92 17.16
N SER A 114 13.16 3.22 17.44
CA SER A 114 12.13 4.08 18.04
C SER A 114 11.01 4.35 17.05
N MET A 115 11.34 4.72 15.81
CA MET A 115 10.35 4.90 14.74
C MET A 115 9.54 3.62 14.46
N VAL A 116 10.17 2.45 14.52
CA VAL A 116 9.45 1.18 14.35
C VAL A 116 8.46 0.96 15.49
N ARG A 117 8.84 1.28 16.72
CA ARG A 117 7.94 1.19 17.89
C ARG A 117 6.78 2.18 17.81
N ASP A 118 7.05 3.43 17.41
CA ASP A 118 6.02 4.45 17.20
C ASP A 118 5.04 3.99 16.11
N LEU A 119 5.57 3.45 15.00
CA LEU A 119 4.75 2.86 13.94
C LEU A 119 3.83 1.73 14.44
N MET A 120 4.33 0.86 15.32
CA MET A 120 3.51 -0.22 15.92
C MET A 120 2.37 0.34 16.77
N VAL A 121 2.67 1.28 17.68
CA VAL A 121 1.67 1.92 18.54
C VAL A 121 0.62 2.63 17.70
N GLU A 122 1.05 3.53 16.82
CA GLU A 122 0.14 4.30 15.96
C GLU A 122 -0.69 3.42 15.02
N SER A 123 -0.15 2.26 14.60
CA SER A 123 -0.90 1.30 13.78
C SER A 123 -2.04 0.67 14.57
N VAL A 124 -1.79 0.27 15.82
CA VAL A 124 -2.82 -0.31 16.70
C VAL A 124 -3.88 0.73 17.01
N GLU A 125 -3.49 1.94 17.41
CA GLU A 125 -4.42 3.04 17.71
C GLU A 125 -5.29 3.40 16.50
N THR A 126 -4.67 3.53 15.32
CA THR A 126 -5.38 3.87 14.07
C THR A 126 -6.36 2.76 13.67
N ARG A 127 -5.93 1.51 13.75
CA ARG A 127 -6.73 0.39 13.27
C ARG A 127 -7.89 0.02 14.21
N PHE A 128 -7.70 0.22 15.50
CA PHE A 128 -8.64 -0.19 16.56
C PHE A 128 -9.16 0.99 17.39
N ALA A 129 -9.35 2.15 16.76
CA ALA A 129 -10.02 3.32 17.33
C ALA A 129 -9.45 3.78 18.69
N GLY A 130 -8.13 3.89 18.79
CA GLY A 130 -7.45 4.36 20.00
C GLY A 130 -7.21 3.29 21.05
N ALA A 131 -7.40 2.01 20.72
CA ALA A 131 -7.13 0.92 21.65
C ALA A 131 -5.63 0.85 22.03
N ALA A 132 -5.34 0.64 23.31
CA ALA A 132 -3.96 0.49 23.80
C ALA A 132 -3.26 -0.79 23.31
N LYS A 133 -4.01 -1.78 22.85
CA LYS A 133 -3.52 -3.03 22.26
C LYS A 133 -4.53 -3.60 21.27
N ALA A 134 -4.06 -4.39 20.31
CA ALA A 134 -4.94 -5.06 19.35
C ALA A 134 -5.90 -6.02 20.09
N PRO A 135 -7.21 -5.99 19.81
CA PRO A 135 -8.20 -6.85 20.46
C PRO A 135 -8.04 -8.32 20.06
N VAL A 136 -7.40 -8.58 18.93
CA VAL A 136 -7.06 -9.91 18.42
C VAL A 136 -5.55 -9.99 18.22
N ARG A 137 -4.99 -11.21 18.26
CA ARG A 137 -3.58 -11.41 17.96
C ARG A 137 -3.32 -11.20 16.49
N VAL A 138 -2.42 -10.28 16.15
CA VAL A 138 -2.03 -9.93 14.78
C VAL A 138 -0.57 -10.30 14.57
N GLN A 139 -0.25 -11.01 13.50
CA GLN A 139 1.14 -11.26 13.12
C GLN A 139 1.75 -9.98 12.54
N TRP A 140 2.89 -9.56 13.11
CA TRP A 140 3.70 -8.45 12.59
C TRP A 140 4.88 -9.00 11.81
N LEU A 141 4.75 -9.04 10.50
CA LEU A 141 5.78 -9.56 9.60
C LEU A 141 6.73 -8.43 9.20
N SER A 142 8.01 -8.61 9.43
CA SER A 142 9.06 -7.69 8.97
C SER A 142 10.28 -8.45 8.46
N ASP A 143 11.23 -7.72 7.87
CA ASP A 143 12.56 -8.24 7.64
C ASP A 143 13.36 -8.37 8.96
N ASN A 144 14.62 -8.82 8.85
CA ASN A 144 15.54 -8.93 9.98
C ASN A 144 16.32 -7.64 10.25
N GLY A 145 15.80 -6.49 9.86
CA GLY A 145 16.45 -5.19 10.10
C GLY A 145 16.65 -4.91 11.60
N PRO A 146 17.78 -4.27 12.01
CA PRO A 146 18.13 -4.08 13.42
C PRO A 146 17.02 -3.42 14.25
N GLY A 147 16.28 -2.46 13.67
CA GLY A 147 15.16 -1.78 14.34
C GLY A 147 14.00 -2.73 14.67
N TYR A 148 13.76 -3.74 13.84
CA TYR A 148 12.66 -4.70 14.00
C TYR A 148 12.98 -5.83 14.99
N ILE A 149 14.24 -6.32 14.99
CA ILE A 149 14.66 -7.44 15.86
C ILE A 149 15.16 -6.98 17.23
N ALA A 150 15.29 -5.68 17.47
CA ALA A 150 15.72 -5.14 18.75
C ALA A 150 14.81 -5.64 19.88
N ARG A 151 15.40 -6.04 21.02
CA ARG A 151 14.69 -6.59 22.17
C ARG A 151 13.50 -5.71 22.60
N ALA A 152 13.73 -4.39 22.73
CA ALA A 152 12.69 -3.44 23.11
C ALA A 152 11.52 -3.40 22.09
N THR A 153 11.79 -3.58 20.79
CA THR A 153 10.76 -3.63 19.73
C THR A 153 9.94 -4.91 19.83
N VAL A 154 10.60 -6.04 20.04
CA VAL A 154 9.93 -7.35 20.20
C VAL A 154 9.08 -7.37 21.48
N GLU A 155 9.57 -6.82 22.59
CA GLU A 155 8.83 -6.72 23.85
C GLU A 155 7.59 -5.83 23.68
N LEU A 156 7.73 -4.65 23.07
CA LEU A 156 6.59 -3.75 22.79
C LEU A 156 5.57 -4.43 21.89
N ALA A 157 5.98 -5.08 20.79
CA ALA A 157 5.07 -5.78 19.89
C ALA A 157 4.17 -6.75 20.68
N ARG A 158 4.73 -7.54 21.58
CA ARG A 158 3.97 -8.48 22.43
C ARG A 158 2.98 -7.77 23.36
N THR A 159 3.35 -6.63 23.95
CA THR A 159 2.42 -5.84 24.80
C THR A 159 1.25 -5.28 23.99
N LEU A 160 1.48 -4.95 22.72
CA LEU A 160 0.46 -4.50 21.78
C LEU A 160 -0.40 -5.64 21.19
N ASN A 161 -0.18 -6.89 21.62
CA ASN A 161 -0.80 -8.11 21.05
C ASN A 161 -0.43 -8.32 19.57
N LEU A 162 0.76 -7.82 19.16
CA LEU A 162 1.38 -8.08 17.87
C LEU A 162 2.37 -9.24 18.04
N GLU A 163 2.23 -10.29 17.21
CA GLU A 163 3.16 -11.41 17.19
C GLU A 163 4.29 -11.15 16.20
N PRO A 164 5.54 -10.88 16.67
CA PRO A 164 6.66 -10.67 15.76
C PRO A 164 6.93 -11.91 14.92
N CYS A 165 6.92 -11.74 13.62
CA CYS A 165 7.28 -12.74 12.63
C CYS A 165 8.35 -12.14 11.72
N THR A 166 9.52 -12.79 11.66
CA THR A 166 10.57 -12.36 10.74
C THR A 166 10.60 -13.25 9.51
N THR A 167 11.01 -12.70 8.38
CA THR A 167 11.26 -13.49 7.18
C THR A 167 12.42 -14.44 7.43
N PRO A 168 12.35 -15.71 6.98
CA PRO A 168 13.51 -16.61 7.05
C PRO A 168 14.74 -15.98 6.40
N SER A 169 15.92 -16.22 6.99
CA SER A 169 17.18 -15.79 6.38
C SER A 169 17.27 -16.30 4.95
N TYR A 170 17.64 -15.43 4.01
CA TYR A 170 17.73 -15.74 2.57
C TYR A 170 16.40 -16.02 1.85
N SER A 171 15.26 -15.61 2.41
CA SER A 171 13.94 -15.67 1.75
C SER A 171 13.29 -14.29 1.63
N PRO A 172 13.82 -13.40 0.78
CA PRO A 172 13.27 -12.05 0.61
C PRO A 172 11.80 -12.07 0.12
N GLU A 173 11.40 -13.13 -0.57
CA GLU A 173 10.03 -13.31 -1.06
C GLU A 173 8.98 -13.40 0.06
N SER A 174 9.38 -13.71 1.28
CA SER A 174 8.47 -13.78 2.43
C SER A 174 7.81 -12.44 2.75
N ASN A 175 8.43 -11.30 2.37
CA ASN A 175 7.86 -9.94 2.47
C ASN A 175 7.40 -9.37 1.11
N GLY A 176 7.10 -10.24 0.14
CA GLY A 176 6.73 -9.85 -1.22
C GLY A 176 5.52 -8.90 -1.32
N MET A 177 4.66 -8.82 -0.28
CA MET A 177 3.57 -7.86 -0.24
C MET A 177 4.10 -6.44 0.01
N ALA A 178 5.01 -6.27 0.96
CA ALA A 178 5.64 -4.97 1.24
C ALA A 178 6.46 -4.49 0.04
N GLU A 179 7.26 -5.37 -0.58
CA GLU A 179 8.00 -5.03 -1.81
C GLU A 179 7.08 -4.61 -2.96
N ALA A 180 5.99 -5.34 -3.18
CA ALA A 180 5.02 -5.01 -4.23
C ALA A 180 4.33 -3.67 -3.95
N PHE A 181 4.05 -3.37 -2.68
CA PHE A 181 3.55 -2.06 -2.25
C PHE A 181 4.57 -0.97 -2.58
N VAL A 182 5.82 -1.09 -2.13
CA VAL A 182 6.88 -0.08 -2.37
C VAL A 182 7.07 0.20 -3.86
N LYS A 183 7.14 -0.86 -4.70
CA LYS A 183 7.23 -0.70 -6.16
C LYS A 183 6.06 0.07 -6.75
N THR A 184 4.83 -0.28 -6.30
CA THR A 184 3.60 0.38 -6.77
C THR A 184 3.53 1.82 -6.29
N PHE A 185 3.84 2.07 -5.03
CA PHE A 185 3.81 3.40 -4.42
C PHE A 185 4.82 4.35 -5.09
N LYS A 186 6.07 3.92 -5.26
CA LYS A 186 7.08 4.72 -5.97
C LYS A 186 6.67 5.02 -7.40
N ARG A 187 6.17 4.03 -8.13
CA ARG A 187 5.73 4.20 -9.53
C ARG A 187 4.55 5.18 -9.64
N ASP A 188 3.55 5.04 -8.77
CA ASP A 188 2.26 5.73 -8.94
C ASP A 188 2.24 7.12 -8.30
N TYR A 189 3.11 7.38 -7.31
CA TYR A 189 3.13 8.64 -6.56
C TYR A 189 4.47 9.37 -6.63
N VAL A 190 5.60 8.67 -6.47
CA VAL A 190 6.90 9.32 -6.33
C VAL A 190 7.47 9.78 -7.69
N TRP A 191 7.40 8.93 -8.73
CA TRP A 191 8.09 9.22 -9.99
C TRP A 191 7.59 10.45 -10.75
N SER A 192 6.38 10.90 -10.50
CA SER A 192 5.79 12.09 -11.14
C SER A 192 5.61 13.26 -10.18
N ALA A 193 6.18 13.18 -8.98
CA ALA A 193 5.98 14.16 -7.93
C ALA A 193 7.07 15.24 -7.89
N ASP A 194 6.82 16.32 -7.17
CA ASP A 194 7.85 17.28 -6.79
C ASP A 194 8.76 16.69 -5.71
N LEU A 195 9.99 16.43 -6.07
CA LEU A 195 11.05 15.91 -5.18
C LEU A 195 12.14 16.97 -4.95
N SER A 196 11.81 18.25 -4.99
CA SER A 196 12.77 19.35 -4.86
C SER A 196 13.60 19.26 -3.56
N ASN A 197 12.97 18.91 -2.44
CA ASN A 197 13.61 18.73 -1.14
C ASN A 197 12.76 17.83 -0.23
N ALA A 198 13.30 17.45 0.93
CA ALA A 198 12.65 16.57 1.88
C ALA A 198 11.31 17.13 2.40
N ARG A 199 11.23 18.44 2.61
CA ARG A 199 10.00 19.09 3.06
C ARG A 199 8.88 18.94 2.05
N ALA A 200 9.15 19.21 0.77
CA ALA A 200 8.18 19.06 -0.31
C ALA A 200 7.66 17.62 -0.40
N VAL A 201 8.55 16.62 -0.23
CA VAL A 201 8.15 15.19 -0.19
C VAL A 201 7.27 14.92 1.03
N MET A 202 7.67 15.34 2.24
CA MET A 202 6.91 15.08 3.46
C MET A 202 5.51 15.70 3.45
N GLU A 203 5.35 16.89 2.86
CA GLU A 203 4.04 17.55 2.70
C GLU A 203 3.09 16.78 1.74
N GLN A 204 3.64 15.99 0.80
CA GLN A 204 2.86 15.20 -0.15
C GLN A 204 2.46 13.80 0.39
N LEU A 205 3.24 13.23 1.33
CA LEU A 205 3.03 11.88 1.84
C LEU A 205 1.58 11.63 2.35
N PRO A 206 0.95 12.51 3.16
CA PRO A 206 -0.40 12.27 3.65
C PRO A 206 -1.40 12.08 2.52
N ARG A 207 -1.31 12.92 1.48
CA ARG A 207 -2.19 12.84 0.32
C ARG A 207 -1.95 11.55 -0.49
N TRP A 208 -0.70 11.11 -0.65
CA TRP A 208 -0.37 9.90 -1.39
C TRP A 208 -0.90 8.65 -0.69
N PHE A 209 -0.71 8.54 0.63
CA PHE A 209 -1.21 7.42 1.41
C PHE A 209 -2.74 7.39 1.46
N GLU A 210 -3.38 8.55 1.61
CA GLU A 210 -4.84 8.64 1.59
C GLU A 210 -5.41 8.22 0.22
N ASP A 211 -4.81 8.70 -0.87
CA ASP A 211 -5.20 8.31 -2.22
C ASP A 211 -4.99 6.81 -2.47
N TYR A 212 -3.88 6.25 -1.99
CA TYR A 212 -3.62 4.82 -2.07
C TYR A 212 -4.72 4.01 -1.36
N ASN A 213 -5.11 4.43 -0.17
CA ASN A 213 -6.08 3.72 0.64
C ASN A 213 -7.52 3.90 0.16
N GLU A 214 -7.91 5.10 -0.27
CA GLU A 214 -9.31 5.42 -0.60
C GLU A 214 -9.65 5.30 -2.07
N VAL A 215 -8.70 5.57 -2.97
CA VAL A 215 -9.01 5.78 -4.39
C VAL A 215 -8.34 4.74 -5.30
N ALA A 216 -7.09 4.39 -5.05
CA ALA A 216 -6.31 3.56 -5.96
C ALA A 216 -6.89 2.15 -6.16
N PRO A 217 -7.28 1.73 -7.39
CA PRO A 217 -7.83 0.41 -7.62
C PRO A 217 -6.75 -0.68 -7.63
N HIS A 218 -6.99 -1.76 -6.89
CA HIS A 218 -6.08 -2.91 -6.78
C HIS A 218 -6.64 -4.15 -7.47
N LYS A 219 -5.89 -4.71 -8.42
CA LYS A 219 -6.30 -5.94 -9.10
C LYS A 219 -6.61 -7.09 -8.13
N GLY A 220 -5.79 -7.26 -7.10
CA GLY A 220 -5.96 -8.31 -6.09
C GLY A 220 -7.16 -8.10 -5.16
N LEU A 221 -7.74 -6.90 -5.14
CA LEU A 221 -8.95 -6.55 -4.39
C LEU A 221 -10.16 -6.36 -5.33
N LYS A 222 -10.22 -7.09 -6.43
CA LYS A 222 -11.28 -6.99 -7.44
C LYS A 222 -11.48 -5.56 -7.98
N MET A 223 -10.39 -4.81 -8.11
CA MET A 223 -10.35 -3.41 -8.54
C MET A 223 -10.95 -2.39 -7.55
N LEU A 224 -11.20 -2.80 -6.32
CA LEU A 224 -11.51 -1.88 -5.23
C LEU A 224 -10.24 -1.24 -4.66
N SER A 225 -10.38 -0.09 -4.00
CA SER A 225 -9.33 0.44 -3.14
C SER A 225 -9.27 -0.35 -1.82
N PRO A 226 -8.17 -0.29 -1.06
CA PRO A 226 -8.04 -0.97 0.22
C PRO A 226 -9.20 -0.75 1.17
N ARG A 227 -9.57 0.49 1.43
CA ARG A 227 -10.67 0.81 2.35
C ARG A 227 -12.06 0.49 1.78
N GLN A 228 -12.26 0.58 0.47
CA GLN A 228 -13.50 0.09 -0.15
C GLN A 228 -13.66 -1.41 0.04
N PHE A 229 -12.59 -2.17 -0.16
CA PHE A 229 -12.59 -3.62 0.03
C PHE A 229 -12.87 -3.99 1.50
N ARG A 230 -12.21 -3.33 2.45
CA ARG A 230 -12.43 -3.54 3.88
C ARG A 230 -13.87 -3.24 4.30
N ARG A 231 -14.44 -2.09 3.88
CA ARG A 231 -15.85 -1.75 4.14
C ARG A 231 -16.81 -2.81 3.58
N GLN A 232 -16.54 -3.32 2.39
CA GLN A 232 -17.37 -4.38 1.80
C GLN A 232 -17.30 -5.68 2.60
N GLN A 233 -16.13 -6.08 3.08
CA GLN A 233 -15.99 -7.26 3.94
C GLN A 233 -16.70 -7.10 5.29
N GLN A 234 -16.63 -5.92 5.91
CA GLN A 234 -17.34 -5.64 7.17
C GLN A 234 -18.87 -5.74 7.00
N ASN A 235 -19.40 -5.17 5.93
CA ASN A 235 -20.84 -5.25 5.65
C ASN A 235 -21.29 -6.69 5.40
N GLN A 236 -20.48 -7.52 4.74
CA GLN A 236 -20.81 -8.94 4.54
C GLN A 236 -20.86 -9.75 5.85
N LYS A 237 -20.01 -9.41 6.84
CA LYS A 237 -20.02 -10.05 8.16
C LYS A 237 -21.23 -9.65 9.02
N LEU A 238 -21.84 -8.49 8.77
CA LEU A 238 -23.03 -8.01 9.51
C LEU A 238 -24.35 -8.56 8.94
N THR A 239 -24.32 -9.07 7.70
CA THR A 239 -25.52 -9.56 6.98
C THR A 239 -25.60 -11.08 6.84
N GLY A 240 -24.62 -11.82 7.31
CA GLY A 240 -24.57 -13.28 7.31
C GLY A 240 -24.46 -13.84 8.70
#